data_48bbf60ffb076dd77a3c5901aa455b82
#
_entry.id   48bbf60ffb076dd77a3c5901aa455b82
#
_cell.length_a   1.000
_cell.length_b   1.000
_cell.length_c   1.000
_cell.angle_alpha   90.00
_cell.angle_beta   90.00
_cell.angle_gamma   90.00
#
_symmetry.space_group_name_H-M   'P 1'
#
loop_
_entity.id
_entity.type
_entity.pdbx_description
1 polymer ?
#
loop_
_entity_poly.entity_id
_entity_poly.type
_entity_poly.pdbx_seq_one_letter_code
_entity_poly.pdbx_strand_id
1 'polypeptide(L)'
;MQVLLQTPGNAAADCRAELPKMTVSAPGAPMHPAVELTPYHPQFRERLVDLWRASFAHGVGAPVPNPRHDHLRYFDEHVLAETRVHLALRDGELVGFGAFTPESVMQLYVHVAHLGQGIGTQLLDLAKASSDGRLWLYTFVTNTRAQRFYQSHGFDVVERGFEPVMQLGDLRYEWRRPGR
;
A
#
# COMPACT_ATOMS: atom_id res chain seq x y z
N MET A 1 -7.48 15.66 -11.63
CA MET A 1 -7.26 16.31 -10.33
C MET A 1 -6.49 15.31 -9.46
N GLN A 2 -5.20 15.52 -9.39
CA GLN A 2 -4.21 14.60 -8.81
C GLN A 2 -4.20 14.73 -7.30
N VAL A 3 -4.65 13.71 -6.60
CA VAL A 3 -4.35 13.52 -5.19
C VAL A 3 -3.41 12.34 -5.12
N LEU A 4 -2.14 12.61 -4.83
CA LEU A 4 -1.06 11.65 -4.70
C LEU A 4 -0.52 11.05 -6.00
N LEU A 5 0.04 11.88 -6.88
CA LEU A 5 0.98 11.41 -7.89
C LEU A 5 2.07 12.44 -8.11
N GLN A 6 3.23 12.19 -7.58
CA GLN A 6 4.45 12.57 -8.27
C GLN A 6 4.92 11.32 -9.03
N THR A 7 4.61 11.27 -10.31
CA THR A 7 5.19 10.29 -11.22
C THR A 7 6.58 10.74 -11.64
N PRO A 8 7.62 9.93 -11.45
CA PRO A 8 8.77 9.98 -12.34
C PRO A 8 8.39 9.28 -13.64
N GLY A 9 8.77 9.89 -14.77
CA GLY A 9 8.42 9.42 -16.09
C GLY A 9 8.84 7.98 -16.39
N ASN A 10 7.94 7.33 -17.04
CA ASN A 10 7.98 6.30 -18.05
C ASN A 10 9.19 5.35 -18.13
N ALA A 11 8.97 4.11 -17.70
CA ALA A 11 9.59 2.93 -18.32
C ALA A 11 8.63 1.74 -18.14
N ALA A 12 7.81 1.48 -19.15
CA ALA A 12 7.04 0.25 -19.26
C ALA A 12 8.01 -0.90 -19.59
N ALA A 13 8.18 -1.81 -18.65
CA ALA A 13 8.78 -3.12 -18.91
C ALA A 13 7.73 -4.19 -18.62
N ASP A 14 7.27 -4.81 -19.70
CA ASP A 14 6.40 -5.99 -19.69
C ASP A 14 7.15 -7.16 -19.03
N CYS A 15 6.73 -7.56 -17.86
CA CYS A 15 7.26 -8.73 -17.18
C CYS A 15 6.12 -9.49 -16.50
N ARG A 16 5.45 -10.36 -17.28
CA ARG A 16 4.56 -11.39 -16.78
C ARG A 16 5.40 -12.51 -16.18
N ALA A 17 5.57 -12.47 -14.85
CA ALA A 17 6.04 -13.63 -14.10
C ALA A 17 5.01 -13.96 -13.02
N GLU A 18 4.42 -15.15 -13.12
CA GLU A 18 3.56 -15.71 -12.05
C GLU A 18 4.44 -16.01 -10.83
N LEU A 19 4.11 -15.37 -9.70
CA LEU A 19 4.73 -15.66 -8.41
C LEU A 19 3.97 -16.79 -7.69
N PRO A 20 4.68 -17.69 -6.99
CA PRO A 20 4.05 -18.79 -6.26
C PRO A 20 3.22 -18.29 -5.08
N LYS A 21 2.13 -18.99 -4.79
CA LYS A 21 1.32 -18.79 -3.58
C LYS A 21 2.18 -19.09 -2.34
N MET A 22 2.52 -18.08 -1.58
CA MET A 22 3.25 -18.26 -0.32
C MET A 22 2.28 -18.20 0.85
N THR A 23 2.11 -19.35 1.51
CA THR A 23 1.46 -19.44 2.81
C THR A 23 2.56 -19.38 3.88
N VAL A 24 2.68 -18.28 4.62
CA VAL A 24 3.63 -18.17 5.73
C VAL A 24 2.86 -18.20 7.04
N SER A 25 3.01 -19.30 7.76
CA SER A 25 2.48 -19.47 9.12
C SER A 25 3.63 -19.30 10.10
N ALA A 26 3.56 -18.28 10.97
CA ALA A 26 4.50 -18.11 12.09
C ALA A 26 3.93 -18.73 13.38
N PRO A 27 4.70 -19.49 14.15
CA PRO A 27 4.20 -20.13 15.37
C PRO A 27 4.16 -19.13 16.53
N GLY A 28 3.01 -18.99 17.20
CA GLY A 28 2.89 -18.40 18.54
C GLY A 28 2.13 -17.09 18.69
N ALA A 29 1.41 -16.61 17.68
CA ALA A 29 0.49 -15.47 17.81
C ALA A 29 -0.95 -15.94 18.10
N PRO A 30 -1.84 -15.09 18.68
CA PRO A 30 -3.25 -15.44 18.84
C PRO A 30 -3.80 -15.86 17.48
N MET A 31 -4.58 -16.97 17.46
CA MET A 31 -5.08 -17.61 16.25
C MET A 31 -6.08 -16.71 15.51
N HIS A 32 -5.58 -15.71 14.81
CA HIS A 32 -6.35 -15.11 13.73
C HIS A 32 -6.22 -16.01 12.49
N PRO A 33 -7.32 -16.25 11.73
CA PRO A 33 -7.24 -16.99 10.49
C PRO A 33 -6.13 -16.45 9.59
N ALA A 34 -5.45 -17.34 8.87
CA ALA A 34 -4.35 -16.97 7.98
C ALA A 34 -4.82 -15.94 6.94
N VAL A 35 -3.98 -14.97 6.64
CA VAL A 35 -4.24 -14.00 5.57
C VAL A 35 -3.68 -14.56 4.27
N GLU A 36 -4.52 -14.60 3.24
CA GLU A 36 -4.12 -14.96 1.89
C GLU A 36 -3.82 -13.70 1.08
N LEU A 37 -2.62 -13.64 0.47
CA LEU A 37 -2.27 -12.59 -0.47
C LEU A 37 -2.54 -13.06 -1.89
N THR A 38 -3.42 -12.37 -2.62
CA THR A 38 -3.80 -12.72 -3.99
C THR A 38 -3.65 -11.52 -4.93
N PRO A 39 -3.41 -11.74 -6.24
CA PRO A 39 -3.56 -10.68 -7.22
C PRO A 39 -4.97 -10.07 -7.17
N TYR A 40 -5.06 -8.82 -7.60
CA TYR A 40 -6.35 -8.12 -7.70
C TYR A 40 -7.35 -8.88 -8.58
N HIS A 41 -8.63 -8.86 -8.14
CA HIS A 41 -9.75 -9.35 -8.91
C HIS A 41 -10.88 -8.30 -8.95
N PRO A 42 -11.53 -8.03 -10.11
CA PRO A 42 -12.50 -6.94 -10.29
C PRO A 42 -13.70 -6.97 -9.32
N GLN A 43 -14.10 -8.13 -8.83
CA GLN A 43 -15.18 -8.26 -7.83
C GLN A 43 -14.93 -7.47 -6.53
N PHE A 44 -13.67 -7.16 -6.22
CA PHE A 44 -13.29 -6.42 -5.00
C PHE A 44 -13.18 -4.92 -5.22
N ARG A 45 -13.36 -4.42 -6.45
CA ARG A 45 -13.13 -3.02 -6.82
C ARG A 45 -13.79 -2.01 -5.87
N GLU A 46 -15.09 -2.16 -5.65
CA GLU A 46 -15.87 -1.27 -4.81
C GLU A 46 -15.42 -1.33 -3.34
N ARG A 47 -15.27 -2.57 -2.81
CA ARG A 47 -14.83 -2.82 -1.44
C ARG A 47 -13.41 -2.31 -1.19
N LEU A 48 -12.53 -2.44 -2.17
CA LEU A 48 -11.15 -1.94 -2.10
C LEU A 48 -11.12 -0.42 -1.95
N VAL A 49 -11.88 0.29 -2.78
CA VAL A 49 -11.95 1.75 -2.70
C VAL A 49 -12.59 2.22 -1.40
N ASP A 50 -13.62 1.53 -0.91
CA ASP A 50 -14.24 1.84 0.38
C ASP A 50 -13.26 1.62 1.55
N LEU A 51 -12.52 0.49 1.56
CA LEU A 51 -11.46 0.23 2.52
C LEU A 51 -10.38 1.32 2.47
N TRP A 52 -9.93 1.68 1.27
CA TRP A 52 -8.94 2.72 1.07
C TRP A 52 -9.39 4.03 1.69
N ARG A 53 -10.57 4.51 1.35
CA ARG A 53 -11.14 5.77 1.86
C ARG A 53 -11.24 5.79 3.39
N ALA A 54 -11.77 4.71 3.98
CA ALA A 54 -11.90 4.58 5.43
C ALA A 54 -10.54 4.56 6.14
N SER A 55 -9.59 3.78 5.61
CA SER A 55 -8.24 3.65 6.20
C SER A 55 -7.42 4.93 6.03
N PHE A 56 -7.56 5.63 4.91
CA PHE A 56 -6.96 6.93 4.68
C PHE A 56 -7.47 7.95 5.72
N ALA A 57 -8.77 8.11 5.83
CA ALA A 57 -9.38 9.04 6.78
C ALA A 57 -8.95 8.75 8.23
N HIS A 58 -8.88 7.48 8.60
CA HIS A 58 -8.41 7.07 9.93
C HIS A 58 -6.92 7.41 10.15
N GLY A 59 -6.06 7.16 9.15
CA GLY A 59 -4.62 7.37 9.27
C GLY A 59 -4.20 8.83 9.24
N VAL A 60 -4.85 9.64 8.40
CA VAL A 60 -4.54 11.07 8.21
C VAL A 60 -5.27 11.95 9.20
N GLY A 61 -6.42 11.49 9.72
CA GLY A 61 -7.28 12.28 10.62
C GLY A 61 -8.15 13.29 9.88
N ALA A 62 -8.30 13.15 8.56
CA ALA A 62 -9.10 14.03 7.71
C ALA A 62 -9.90 13.21 6.68
N PRO A 63 -11.11 13.65 6.29
CA PRO A 63 -11.89 12.97 5.27
C PRO A 63 -11.16 13.03 3.91
N VAL A 64 -11.41 12.03 3.08
CA VAL A 64 -10.95 12.04 1.68
C VAL A 64 -11.67 13.16 0.94
N PRO A 65 -10.96 14.11 0.29
CA PRO A 65 -11.56 15.30 -0.29
C PRO A 65 -12.44 14.99 -1.50
N ASN A 66 -12.15 13.92 -2.22
CA ASN A 66 -12.82 13.60 -3.48
C ASN A 66 -14.05 12.70 -3.28
N PRO A 67 -15.11 12.85 -4.10
CA PRO A 67 -16.23 11.92 -4.13
C PRO A 67 -15.80 10.49 -4.42
N ARG A 68 -16.60 9.52 -3.98
CA ARG A 68 -16.31 8.09 -4.16
C ARG A 68 -16.12 7.68 -5.62
N HIS A 69 -16.95 8.21 -6.53
CA HIS A 69 -16.87 7.89 -7.96
C HIS A 69 -15.56 8.37 -8.61
N ASP A 70 -15.00 9.50 -8.17
CA ASP A 70 -13.70 9.98 -8.63
C ASP A 70 -12.58 9.05 -8.14
N HIS A 71 -12.69 8.52 -6.92
CA HIS A 71 -11.74 7.55 -6.39
C HIS A 71 -11.77 6.21 -7.16
N LEU A 72 -12.97 5.75 -7.54
CA LEU A 72 -13.12 4.56 -8.37
C LEU A 72 -12.49 4.75 -9.74
N ARG A 73 -12.73 5.91 -10.38
CA ARG A 73 -12.10 6.25 -11.65
C ARG A 73 -10.58 6.33 -11.52
N TYR A 74 -10.09 7.02 -10.51
CA TYR A 74 -8.66 7.12 -10.23
C TYR A 74 -8.00 5.76 -10.00
N PHE A 75 -8.67 4.87 -9.28
CA PHE A 75 -8.18 3.50 -9.06
C PHE A 75 -8.01 2.77 -10.40
N ASP A 76 -9.00 2.84 -11.30
CA ASP A 76 -8.94 2.16 -12.59
C ASP A 76 -7.89 2.77 -13.52
N GLU A 77 -7.89 4.10 -13.65
CA GLU A 77 -7.09 4.81 -14.64
C GLU A 77 -5.61 4.94 -14.27
N HIS A 78 -5.30 4.92 -12.97
CA HIS A 78 -3.94 5.13 -12.47
C HIS A 78 -3.42 3.94 -11.66
N VAL A 79 -4.12 3.54 -10.59
CA VAL A 79 -3.56 2.53 -9.70
C VAL A 79 -3.44 1.18 -10.41
N LEU A 80 -4.49 0.72 -11.07
CA LEU A 80 -4.46 -0.55 -11.83
C LEU A 80 -3.58 -0.49 -13.08
N ALA A 81 -3.52 0.67 -13.75
CA ALA A 81 -2.75 0.84 -14.97
C ALA A 81 -1.23 0.89 -14.71
N GLU A 82 -0.81 1.42 -13.57
CA GLU A 82 0.58 1.75 -13.29
C GLU A 82 1.23 0.81 -12.25
N THR A 83 0.43 0.00 -11.53
CA THR A 83 0.94 -0.83 -10.43
C THR A 83 0.45 -2.26 -10.48
N ARG A 84 1.12 -3.14 -9.72
CA ARG A 84 0.62 -4.47 -9.38
C ARG A 84 -0.16 -4.37 -8.08
N VAL A 85 -1.48 -4.62 -8.17
CA VAL A 85 -2.36 -4.60 -6.99
C VAL A 85 -2.51 -6.01 -6.44
N HIS A 86 -2.26 -6.15 -5.13
CA HIS A 86 -2.47 -7.38 -4.36
C HIS A 86 -3.45 -7.14 -3.23
N LEU A 87 -4.33 -8.10 -3.04
CA LEU A 87 -5.34 -8.12 -1.98
C LEU A 87 -4.83 -8.97 -0.81
N ALA A 88 -5.16 -8.55 0.39
CA ALA A 88 -5.06 -9.38 1.59
C ALA A 88 -6.47 -9.81 1.96
N LEU A 89 -6.73 -11.12 1.88
CA LEU A 89 -8.02 -11.72 2.19
C LEU A 89 -7.92 -12.55 3.48
N ARG A 90 -8.98 -12.50 4.28
CA ARG A 90 -9.17 -13.38 5.44
C ARG A 90 -10.57 -13.97 5.37
N ASP A 91 -10.67 -15.28 5.31
CA ASP A 91 -11.95 -16.00 5.12
C ASP A 91 -12.76 -15.47 3.91
N GLY A 92 -12.05 -15.09 2.82
CA GLY A 92 -12.64 -14.51 1.61
C GLY A 92 -13.01 -13.01 1.70
N GLU A 93 -12.88 -12.38 2.88
CA GLU A 93 -13.15 -10.96 3.06
C GLU A 93 -11.90 -10.11 2.88
N LEU A 94 -12.07 -8.95 2.23
CA LEU A 94 -10.98 -8.02 1.99
C LEU A 94 -10.61 -7.28 3.28
N VAL A 95 -9.38 -7.52 3.77
CA VAL A 95 -8.85 -6.91 5.00
C VAL A 95 -7.69 -5.95 4.75
N GLY A 96 -7.17 -5.88 3.53
CA GLY A 96 -6.13 -4.94 3.13
C GLY A 96 -5.77 -5.06 1.65
N PHE A 97 -4.99 -4.12 1.15
CA PHE A 97 -4.39 -4.22 -0.18
C PHE A 97 -3.08 -3.44 -0.26
N GLY A 98 -2.25 -3.82 -1.21
CA GLY A 98 -1.05 -3.11 -1.62
C GLY A 98 -1.02 -2.91 -3.13
N ALA A 99 -0.54 -1.74 -3.56
CA ALA A 99 -0.31 -1.40 -4.95
C ALA A 99 1.13 -0.91 -5.10
N PHE A 100 1.96 -1.61 -5.85
CA PHE A 100 3.39 -1.33 -5.93
C PHE A 100 3.97 -1.64 -7.30
N THR A 101 5.07 -0.95 -7.59
CA THR A 101 5.96 -1.17 -8.74
C THR A 101 7.25 -1.83 -8.24
N PRO A 102 8.21 -2.20 -9.13
CA PRO A 102 9.54 -2.64 -8.70
C PRO A 102 10.31 -1.62 -7.85
N GLU A 103 9.95 -0.33 -7.91
CA GLU A 103 10.67 0.77 -7.28
C GLU A 103 9.89 1.49 -6.19
N SER A 104 8.57 1.30 -6.10
CA SER A 104 7.72 2.10 -5.19
C SER A 104 6.57 1.31 -4.57
N VAL A 105 6.15 1.75 -3.38
CA VAL A 105 4.89 1.38 -2.75
C VAL A 105 3.93 2.54 -2.89
N MET A 106 3.05 2.46 -3.91
CA MET A 106 2.11 3.54 -4.22
C MET A 106 0.93 3.58 -3.25
N GLN A 107 0.41 2.40 -2.86
CA GLN A 107 -0.67 2.27 -1.90
C GLN A 107 -0.38 1.08 -0.98
N LEU A 108 -0.65 1.23 0.32
CA LEU A 108 -0.67 0.14 1.29
C LEU A 108 -1.67 0.48 2.39
N TYR A 109 -2.78 -0.23 2.39
CA TYR A 109 -3.86 -0.01 3.34
C TYR A 109 -4.35 -1.30 3.97
N VAL A 110 -4.64 -1.24 5.26
CA VAL A 110 -5.25 -2.32 6.04
C VAL A 110 -6.52 -1.80 6.66
N HIS A 111 -7.59 -2.58 6.59
CA HIS A 111 -8.86 -2.23 7.20
C HIS A 111 -8.69 -1.91 8.69
N VAL A 112 -9.34 -0.86 9.17
CA VAL A 112 -9.13 -0.30 10.51
C VAL A 112 -9.29 -1.34 11.63
N ALA A 113 -10.28 -2.23 11.50
CA ALA A 113 -10.53 -3.31 12.47
C ALA A 113 -9.43 -4.39 12.50
N HIS A 114 -8.54 -4.43 11.52
CA HIS A 114 -7.49 -5.45 11.38
C HIS A 114 -6.08 -4.88 11.53
N LEU A 115 -5.97 -3.65 12.03
CA LEU A 115 -4.68 -3.02 12.29
C LEU A 115 -3.91 -3.75 13.42
N GLY A 116 -2.58 -3.81 13.30
CA GLY A 116 -1.72 -4.46 14.31
C GLY A 116 -1.67 -5.99 14.24
N GLN A 117 -2.28 -6.61 13.21
CA GLN A 117 -2.36 -8.06 13.04
C GLN A 117 -1.36 -8.61 11.98
N GLY A 118 -0.31 -7.85 11.65
CA GLY A 118 0.73 -8.29 10.72
C GLY A 118 0.39 -8.21 9.22
N ILE A 119 -0.84 -7.81 8.84
CA ILE A 119 -1.27 -7.76 7.44
C ILE A 119 -0.43 -6.78 6.62
N GLY A 120 -0.19 -5.58 7.16
CA GLY A 120 0.66 -4.58 6.50
C GLY A 120 2.09 -5.06 6.29
N THR A 121 2.64 -5.83 7.23
CA THR A 121 3.97 -6.45 7.11
C THR A 121 4.01 -7.44 5.96
N GLN A 122 3.02 -8.33 5.84
CA GLN A 122 2.97 -9.31 4.75
C GLN A 122 2.88 -8.62 3.38
N LEU A 123 2.04 -7.59 3.23
CA LEU A 123 1.94 -6.80 2.00
C LEU A 123 3.25 -6.07 1.67
N LEU A 124 3.91 -5.49 2.67
CA LEU A 124 5.19 -4.80 2.49
C LEU A 124 6.33 -5.76 2.15
N ASP A 125 6.35 -6.95 2.75
CA ASP A 125 7.34 -7.99 2.44
C ASP A 125 7.17 -8.50 1.00
N LEU A 126 5.92 -8.63 0.52
CA LEU A 126 5.65 -8.94 -0.87
C LEU A 126 6.18 -7.84 -1.82
N ALA A 127 5.96 -6.57 -1.48
CA ALA A 127 6.51 -5.43 -2.23
C ALA A 127 8.04 -5.48 -2.28
N LYS A 128 8.70 -5.71 -1.12
CA LYS A 128 10.17 -5.84 -1.03
C LYS A 128 10.70 -7.02 -1.84
N ALA A 129 10.03 -8.17 -1.79
CA ALA A 129 10.40 -9.36 -2.56
C ALA A 129 10.30 -9.12 -4.07
N SER A 130 9.32 -8.31 -4.51
CA SER A 130 9.07 -7.97 -5.92
C SER A 130 9.88 -6.78 -6.43
N SER A 131 10.69 -6.16 -5.56
CA SER A 131 11.45 -4.95 -5.90
C SER A 131 12.84 -5.26 -6.45
N ASP A 132 13.40 -4.28 -7.15
CA ASP A 132 14.79 -4.28 -7.63
C ASP A 132 15.82 -4.02 -6.50
N GLY A 133 15.40 -4.10 -5.23
CA GLY A 133 16.26 -3.89 -4.07
C GLY A 133 16.22 -2.47 -3.51
N ARG A 134 15.36 -1.63 -4.04
CA ARG A 134 15.07 -0.29 -3.54
C ARG A 134 13.58 -0.02 -3.65
N LEU A 135 12.98 0.59 -2.63
CA LEU A 135 11.60 1.05 -2.66
C LEU A 135 11.51 2.46 -2.09
N TRP A 136 10.64 3.27 -2.67
CA TRP A 136 10.26 4.55 -2.09
C TRP A 136 8.74 4.62 -1.88
N LEU A 137 8.31 5.49 -0.97
CA LEU A 137 6.91 5.77 -0.70
C LEU A 137 6.76 7.15 -0.06
N TYR A 138 5.52 7.63 -0.02
CA TYR A 138 5.15 8.84 0.73
C TYR A 138 4.16 8.52 1.85
N THR A 139 4.22 9.29 2.94
CA THR A 139 3.19 9.33 3.97
C THR A 139 3.05 10.71 4.55
N PHE A 140 1.85 11.09 5.00
CA PHE A 140 1.62 12.38 5.63
C PHE A 140 2.27 12.47 7.01
N VAL A 141 2.74 13.66 7.37
CA VAL A 141 3.31 13.96 8.69
C VAL A 141 2.32 13.66 9.81
N THR A 142 1.03 13.85 9.57
CA THR A 142 -0.05 13.52 10.53
C THR A 142 -0.20 12.04 10.79
N ASN A 143 0.18 11.17 9.84
CA ASN A 143 0.05 9.72 9.97
C ASN A 143 1.24 9.10 10.73
N THR A 144 1.34 9.38 12.02
CA THR A 144 2.44 8.90 12.88
C THR A 144 2.50 7.38 13.01
N ARG A 145 1.36 6.70 12.79
CA ARG A 145 1.32 5.22 12.77
C ARG A 145 2.05 4.66 11.56
N ALA A 146 1.78 5.20 10.36
CA ALA A 146 2.48 4.79 9.15
C ALA A 146 3.98 5.09 9.24
N GLN A 147 4.36 6.24 9.80
CA GLN A 147 5.77 6.58 10.01
C GLN A 147 6.49 5.52 10.85
N ARG A 148 5.94 5.17 12.02
CA ARG A 148 6.52 4.12 12.89
C ARG A 148 6.57 2.77 12.19
N PHE A 149 5.52 2.43 11.42
CA PHE A 149 5.46 1.19 10.66
C PHE A 149 6.59 1.11 9.63
N TYR A 150 6.77 2.12 8.79
CA TYR A 150 7.82 2.09 7.77
C TYR A 150 9.23 2.13 8.39
N GLN A 151 9.45 2.94 9.42
CA GLN A 151 10.73 2.98 10.14
C GLN A 151 11.08 1.62 10.76
N SER A 152 10.12 0.94 11.39
CA SER A 152 10.34 -0.40 11.96
C SER A 152 10.65 -1.47 10.89
N HIS A 153 10.33 -1.18 9.62
CA HIS A 153 10.63 -2.04 8.48
C HIS A 153 11.86 -1.59 7.67
N GLY A 154 12.69 -0.71 8.24
CA GLY A 154 13.97 -0.29 7.66
C GLY A 154 13.86 0.75 6.55
N PHE A 155 12.78 1.53 6.52
CA PHE A 155 12.67 2.71 5.67
C PHE A 155 13.16 3.95 6.41
N ASP A 156 13.96 4.75 5.75
CA ASP A 156 14.47 6.03 6.25
C ASP A 156 13.78 7.20 5.56
N VAL A 157 13.55 8.29 6.30
CA VAL A 157 13.06 9.55 5.73
C VAL A 157 14.19 10.21 4.95
N VAL A 158 13.97 10.43 3.66
CA VAL A 158 14.94 11.05 2.76
C VAL A 158 14.57 12.46 2.32
N GLU A 159 13.27 12.80 2.42
CA GLU A 159 12.78 14.11 2.00
C GLU A 159 11.54 14.52 2.81
N ARG A 160 11.37 15.82 2.98
CA ARG A 160 10.16 16.44 3.55
C ARG A 160 9.54 17.33 2.49
N GLY A 161 8.25 17.13 2.24
CA GLY A 161 7.50 17.86 1.23
C GLY A 161 6.19 18.42 1.79
N PHE A 162 5.36 18.85 0.86
CA PHE A 162 4.03 19.38 1.16
C PHE A 162 3.08 19.02 0.02
N GLU A 163 1.97 18.37 0.36
CA GLU A 163 0.93 17.99 -0.57
C GLU A 163 -0.12 19.12 -0.65
N PRO A 164 -0.23 19.81 -1.79
CA PRO A 164 -0.98 21.07 -1.87
C PRO A 164 -2.50 20.87 -1.88
N VAL A 165 -3.03 19.72 -2.30
CA VAL A 165 -4.48 19.46 -2.34
C VAL A 165 -5.02 19.23 -0.94
N MET A 166 -4.32 18.44 -0.14
CA MET A 166 -4.68 18.18 1.27
C MET A 166 -4.20 19.27 2.22
N GLN A 167 -3.31 20.17 1.76
CA GLN A 167 -2.64 21.17 2.59
C GLN A 167 -1.89 20.53 3.77
N LEU A 168 -1.23 19.39 3.53
CA LEU A 168 -0.54 18.61 4.55
C LEU A 168 0.94 18.43 4.19
N GLY A 169 1.79 18.47 5.21
CA GLY A 169 3.18 18.04 5.06
C GLY A 169 3.26 16.54 4.79
N ASP A 170 4.18 16.14 3.94
CA ASP A 170 4.48 14.75 3.64
C ASP A 170 5.95 14.40 3.87
N LEU A 171 6.22 13.12 3.91
CA LEU A 171 7.54 12.53 4.10
C LEU A 171 7.74 11.49 3.02
N ARG A 172 8.84 11.61 2.29
CA ARG A 172 9.32 10.56 1.41
C ARG A 172 10.24 9.63 2.17
N TYR A 173 9.95 8.35 2.06
CA TYR A 173 10.73 7.26 2.64
C TYR A 173 11.43 6.47 1.56
N GLU A 174 12.63 5.96 1.88
CA GLU A 174 13.34 4.99 1.05
C GLU A 174 13.75 3.78 1.89
N TRP A 175 13.66 2.62 1.27
CA TRP A 175 14.24 1.38 1.74
C TRP A 175 15.21 0.84 0.68
N ARG A 176 16.32 0.29 1.16
CA ARG A 176 17.28 -0.42 0.32
C ARG A 176 17.48 -1.80 0.90
N ARG A 177 17.56 -2.81 0.04
CA ARG A 177 17.86 -4.17 0.45
C ARG A 177 19.21 -4.17 1.15
N PRO A 178 19.32 -4.69 2.40
CA PRO A 178 20.60 -4.83 3.07
C PRO A 178 21.54 -5.64 2.18
N GLY A 179 22.78 -5.17 2.01
CA GLY A 179 23.83 -5.92 1.32
C GLY A 179 24.08 -7.26 2.02
N ARG A 180 24.35 -8.30 1.23
CA ARG A 180 24.82 -9.57 1.75
C ARG A 180 26.28 -9.45 2.18
#